data_426ba7df59315b6ade7b3ed1c79b7291
#
_entry.id   426ba7df59315b6ade7b3ed1c79b7291
#
_cell.length_a   1.000
_cell.length_b   1.000
_cell.length_c   1.000
_cell.angle_alpha   90.00
_cell.angle_beta   90.00
_cell.angle_gamma   90.00
#
_symmetry.space_group_name_H-M   'P 1'
#
loop_
_entity.id
_entity.type
_entity.pdbx_description
1 polymer ?
#
loop_
_entity_poly.entity_id
_entity_poly.type
_entity_poly.pdbx_seq_one_letter_code
_entity_poly.pdbx_strand_id
1 'polypeptide(L)'
;LELERLKSTWVNPHLVEDRDIARVLGQSIEREYTLADLLKRPHATYSALMTLRRSDGSALGGPPVADAAVAEQVEISIKYAGYIARQEDEVARQESHETTRIPESLDYEDVRGLSFEVRQKLRDQRPETIGQASRISGVTPAAISLLLVHIKRLGNVGSEGRLAA
;
A
#
# COMPACT_ATOMS: atom_id res chain seq x y z
N LEU A 1 -5.12 23.42 14.50
CA LEU A 1 -6.59 23.54 14.31
C LEU A 1 -7.04 22.95 12.97
N GLU A 2 -6.58 23.45 11.81
CA GLU A 2 -7.06 22.99 10.50
C GLU A 2 -6.68 21.54 10.19
N LEU A 3 -5.43 21.14 10.44
CA LEU A 3 -4.99 19.74 10.31
C LEU A 3 -5.84 18.76 11.13
N GLU A 4 -6.18 19.12 12.35
CA GLU A 4 -7.03 18.30 13.22
C GLU A 4 -8.48 18.24 12.70
N ARG A 5 -8.98 19.34 12.17
CA ARG A 5 -10.30 19.37 11.54
C ARG A 5 -10.37 18.41 10.35
N LEU A 6 -9.38 18.43 9.46
CA LEU A 6 -9.32 17.53 8.31
C LEU A 6 -9.20 16.05 8.71
N LYS A 7 -8.46 15.76 9.79
CA LYS A 7 -8.33 14.39 10.31
C LYS A 7 -9.59 13.89 11.00
N SER A 8 -10.42 14.77 11.54
CA SER A 8 -11.65 14.42 12.25
C SER A 8 -12.92 14.49 11.40
N THR A 9 -12.86 15.10 10.22
CA THR A 9 -14.01 15.22 9.32
C THR A 9 -14.09 14.02 8.38
N TRP A 10 -15.12 13.20 8.54
CA TRP A 10 -15.37 12.00 7.75
C TRP A 10 -16.25 12.29 6.53
N VAL A 11 -15.91 11.69 5.43
CA VAL A 11 -16.64 11.68 4.17
C VAL A 11 -17.27 10.32 3.99
N ASN A 12 -18.58 10.26 4.17
CA ASN A 12 -19.35 9.05 3.92
C ASN A 12 -19.83 9.07 2.46
N PRO A 13 -19.51 8.04 1.63
CA PRO A 13 -19.92 8.00 0.23
C PRO A 13 -21.44 8.06 0.04
N HIS A 14 -22.23 7.56 0.98
CA HIS A 14 -23.70 7.59 0.90
C HIS A 14 -24.31 8.98 1.16
N LEU A 15 -23.54 9.91 1.70
CA LEU A 15 -23.98 11.27 2.02
C LEU A 15 -23.46 12.33 1.06
N VAL A 16 -22.73 11.94 0.03
CA VAL A 16 -22.14 12.84 -0.99
C VAL A 16 -22.45 12.26 -2.37
N GLU A 17 -22.75 13.10 -3.34
CA GLU A 17 -23.00 12.62 -4.70
C GLU A 17 -21.72 12.06 -5.33
N ASP A 18 -21.76 10.86 -5.87
CA ASP A 18 -20.64 10.20 -6.54
C ASP A 18 -19.97 11.07 -7.62
N ARG A 19 -20.81 11.87 -8.33
CA ARG A 19 -20.34 12.81 -9.35
C ARG A 19 -19.43 13.89 -8.76
N ASP A 20 -19.72 14.39 -7.57
CA ASP A 20 -18.93 15.42 -6.91
C ASP A 20 -17.63 14.83 -6.36
N ILE A 21 -17.69 13.63 -5.82
CA ILE A 21 -16.51 12.89 -5.39
C ILE A 21 -15.60 12.61 -6.58
N ALA A 22 -16.13 12.08 -7.68
CA ALA A 22 -15.36 11.78 -8.89
C ALA A 22 -14.74 13.05 -9.51
N ARG A 23 -15.45 14.18 -9.48
CA ARG A 23 -14.93 15.47 -9.94
C ARG A 23 -13.71 15.93 -9.12
N VAL A 24 -13.73 15.75 -7.82
CA VAL A 24 -12.68 16.23 -6.90
C VAL A 24 -11.51 15.26 -6.81
N LEU A 25 -11.79 13.96 -6.83
CA LEU A 25 -10.78 12.89 -6.59
C LEU A 25 -10.37 12.14 -7.87
N GLY A 26 -11.06 12.36 -8.99
CA GLY A 26 -10.87 11.59 -10.23
C GLY A 26 -11.45 10.16 -10.19
N GLN A 27 -12.02 9.73 -9.06
CA GLN A 27 -12.62 8.40 -8.87
C GLN A 27 -13.62 8.40 -7.72
N SER A 28 -14.52 7.44 -7.72
CA SER A 28 -15.46 7.19 -6.61
C SER A 28 -14.73 6.64 -5.37
N ILE A 29 -15.39 6.73 -4.23
CA ILE A 29 -14.93 6.11 -2.97
C ILE A 29 -15.94 5.04 -2.53
N GLU A 30 -15.43 3.90 -2.05
CA GLU A 30 -16.28 2.75 -1.66
C GLU A 30 -16.52 2.68 -0.15
N ARG A 31 -15.76 3.43 0.64
CA ARG A 31 -15.82 3.46 2.10
C ARG A 31 -15.61 4.87 2.63
N GLU A 32 -15.82 5.03 3.91
CA GLU A 32 -15.56 6.29 4.59
C GLU A 32 -14.06 6.62 4.65
N TYR A 33 -13.72 7.87 4.45
CA TYR A 33 -12.38 8.43 4.57
C TYR A 33 -12.43 9.77 5.30
N THR A 34 -11.37 10.13 5.99
CA THR A 34 -11.23 11.50 6.47
C THR A 34 -10.86 12.45 5.32
N LEU A 35 -11.15 13.75 5.46
CA LEU A 35 -10.68 14.75 4.50
C LEU A 35 -9.15 14.73 4.36
N ALA A 36 -8.44 14.48 5.45
CA ALA A 36 -7.00 14.32 5.42
C ALA A 36 -6.56 13.11 4.57
N ASP A 37 -7.24 11.96 4.66
CA ASP A 37 -6.90 10.80 3.84
C ASP A 37 -7.19 11.03 2.36
N LEU A 38 -8.26 11.76 2.04
CA LEU A 38 -8.56 12.13 0.67
C LEU A 38 -7.52 13.11 0.11
N LEU A 39 -7.04 14.04 0.94
CA LEU A 39 -6.03 15.03 0.54
C LEU A 39 -4.64 14.40 0.26
N LYS A 40 -4.34 13.22 0.82
CA LYS A 40 -3.12 12.46 0.50
C LYS A 40 -3.06 11.97 -0.95
N ARG A 41 -4.21 11.95 -1.66
CA ARG A 41 -4.27 11.49 -3.05
C ARG A 41 -3.63 12.52 -3.98
N PRO A 42 -2.89 12.10 -5.03
CA PRO A 42 -2.12 13.02 -5.88
C PRO A 42 -2.94 14.13 -6.53
N HIS A 43 -4.15 13.82 -6.98
CA HIS A 43 -5.02 14.74 -7.71
C HIS A 43 -5.92 15.60 -6.81
N ALA A 44 -6.04 15.26 -5.51
CA ALA A 44 -6.84 16.04 -4.59
C ALA A 44 -6.10 17.31 -4.17
N THR A 45 -6.81 18.43 -4.13
CA THR A 45 -6.31 19.69 -3.58
C THR A 45 -7.20 20.12 -2.41
N TYR A 46 -6.62 20.91 -1.50
CA TYR A 46 -7.38 21.46 -0.37
C TYR A 46 -8.61 22.24 -0.86
N SER A 47 -8.42 23.13 -1.82
CA SER A 47 -9.51 23.95 -2.36
C SER A 47 -10.62 23.11 -2.99
N ALA A 48 -10.28 22.07 -3.75
CA ALA A 48 -11.27 21.19 -4.36
C ALA A 48 -12.05 20.39 -3.31
N LEU A 49 -11.39 19.89 -2.26
CA LEU A 49 -12.06 19.19 -1.16
C LEU A 49 -13.05 20.08 -0.41
N MET A 50 -12.75 21.37 -0.24
CA MET A 50 -13.66 22.32 0.41
C MET A 50 -14.92 22.63 -0.42
N THR A 51 -14.94 22.27 -1.71
CA THR A 51 -16.14 22.38 -2.55
C THR A 51 -17.13 21.23 -2.38
N LEU A 52 -16.73 20.15 -1.70
CA LEU A 52 -17.61 18.99 -1.49
C LEU A 52 -18.81 19.37 -0.64
N ARG A 53 -20.00 18.92 -1.11
CA ARG A 53 -21.28 19.13 -0.45
C ARG A 53 -21.90 17.79 -0.08
N ARG A 54 -22.65 17.76 1.03
CA ARG A 54 -23.53 16.65 1.33
C ARG A 54 -24.76 16.68 0.42
N SER A 55 -25.44 15.58 0.33
CA SER A 55 -26.69 15.46 -0.47
C SER A 55 -27.77 16.44 -0.03
N ASP A 56 -27.72 16.95 1.19
CA ASP A 56 -28.60 18.01 1.71
C ASP A 56 -28.14 19.44 1.33
N GLY A 57 -27.03 19.56 0.56
CA GLY A 57 -26.46 20.84 0.13
C GLY A 57 -25.51 21.50 1.15
N SER A 58 -25.39 20.96 2.35
CA SER A 58 -24.49 21.51 3.37
C SER A 58 -23.03 21.30 3.02
N ALA A 59 -22.14 22.22 3.43
CA ALA A 59 -20.70 22.08 3.23
C ALA A 59 -20.16 20.90 4.06
N LEU A 60 -19.50 19.96 3.39
CA LEU A 60 -18.96 18.78 4.04
C LEU A 60 -17.80 19.12 4.98
N GLY A 61 -16.86 19.93 4.50
CA GLY A 61 -15.64 20.28 5.21
C GLY A 61 -15.73 21.54 6.08
N GLY A 62 -16.89 22.18 6.13
CA GLY A 62 -17.02 23.51 6.76
C GLY A 62 -16.39 24.61 5.91
N PRO A 63 -16.26 25.84 6.43
CA PRO A 63 -15.66 26.93 5.68
C PRO A 63 -14.17 26.66 5.44
N PRO A 64 -13.64 26.97 4.22
CA PRO A 64 -12.22 26.89 3.95
C PRO A 64 -11.45 27.90 4.80
N VAL A 65 -10.17 27.64 5.06
CA VAL A 65 -9.28 28.61 5.69
C VAL A 65 -9.16 29.82 4.76
N ALA A 66 -9.33 31.01 5.33
CA ALA A 66 -9.29 32.27 4.56
C ALA A 66 -7.90 32.60 4.02
N ASP A 67 -6.85 32.19 4.72
CA ASP A 67 -5.47 32.42 4.32
C ASP A 67 -4.99 31.31 3.38
N ALA A 68 -4.71 31.69 2.12
CA ALA A 68 -4.25 30.77 1.10
C ALA A 68 -2.88 30.12 1.44
N ALA A 69 -1.99 30.84 2.13
CA ALA A 69 -0.70 30.31 2.54
C ALA A 69 -0.88 29.21 3.62
N VAL A 70 -1.82 29.37 4.51
CA VAL A 70 -2.16 28.33 5.50
C VAL A 70 -2.77 27.11 4.82
N ALA A 71 -3.67 27.32 3.86
CA ALA A 71 -4.26 26.22 3.08
C ALA A 71 -3.19 25.41 2.33
N GLU A 72 -2.24 26.10 1.68
CA GLU A 72 -1.11 25.47 1.00
C GLU A 72 -0.22 24.67 1.96
N GLN A 73 0.14 25.24 3.10
CA GLN A 73 0.97 24.57 4.11
C GLN A 73 0.28 23.32 4.68
N VAL A 74 -1.02 23.35 4.88
CA VAL A 74 -1.82 22.21 5.32
C VAL A 74 -1.79 21.11 4.25
N GLU A 75 -1.99 21.45 2.99
CA GLU A 75 -1.94 20.51 1.87
C GLU A 75 -0.55 19.86 1.76
N ILE A 76 0.52 20.65 1.75
CA ILE A 76 1.90 20.16 1.70
C ILE A 76 2.20 19.22 2.87
N SER A 77 1.82 19.61 4.09
CA SER A 77 2.07 18.79 5.28
C SER A 77 1.40 17.43 5.22
N ILE A 78 0.15 17.37 4.75
CA ILE A 78 -0.60 16.11 4.63
C ILE A 78 -0.03 15.24 3.52
N LYS A 79 0.29 15.81 2.36
CA LYS A 79 0.87 15.07 1.23
C LYS A 79 2.27 14.56 1.54
N TYR A 80 3.09 15.35 2.21
CA TYR A 80 4.43 14.95 2.63
C TYR A 80 4.39 13.79 3.64
N ALA A 81 3.55 13.88 4.66
CA ALA A 81 3.36 12.79 5.62
C ALA A 81 2.87 11.49 4.93
N GLY A 82 1.96 11.60 3.96
CA GLY A 82 1.52 10.46 3.16
C GLY A 82 2.62 9.87 2.27
N TYR A 83 3.53 10.68 1.77
CA TYR A 83 4.71 10.21 1.03
C TYR A 83 5.67 9.44 1.93
N ILE A 84 6.03 10.00 3.09
CA ILE A 84 6.92 9.34 4.06
C ILE A 84 6.36 8.00 4.51
N ALA A 85 5.07 7.93 4.87
CA ALA A 85 4.44 6.67 5.27
C ALA A 85 4.56 5.59 4.18
N ARG A 86 4.37 5.93 2.91
CA ARG A 86 4.54 4.98 1.80
C ARG A 86 5.98 4.52 1.62
N GLN A 87 6.96 5.41 1.84
CA GLN A 87 8.38 5.04 1.80
C GLN A 87 8.74 4.08 2.94
N GLU A 88 8.25 4.33 4.14
CA GLU A 88 8.45 3.47 5.30
C GLU A 88 7.83 2.08 5.08
N ASP A 89 6.61 2.01 4.52
CA ASP A 89 5.96 0.75 4.17
C ASP A 89 6.76 -0.05 3.12
N GLU A 90 7.32 0.64 2.13
CA GLU A 90 8.14 -0.01 1.10
C GLU A 90 9.44 -0.56 1.67
N VAL A 91 10.13 0.21 2.52
CA VAL A 91 11.33 -0.24 3.23
C VAL A 91 11.01 -1.45 4.10
N ALA A 92 9.93 -1.40 4.88
CA ALA A 92 9.51 -2.50 5.74
C ALA A 92 9.19 -3.78 4.94
N ARG A 93 8.59 -3.66 3.75
CA ARG A 93 8.35 -4.80 2.85
C ARG A 93 9.66 -5.40 2.34
N GLN A 94 10.61 -4.56 1.93
CA GLN A 94 11.92 -5.03 1.46
C GLN A 94 12.67 -5.75 2.57
N GLU A 95 12.71 -5.21 3.77
CA GLU A 95 13.34 -5.84 4.94
C GLU A 95 12.65 -7.16 5.30
N SER A 96 11.32 -7.22 5.28
CA SER A 96 10.56 -8.45 5.50
C SER A 96 10.88 -9.52 4.47
N HIS A 97 11.03 -9.15 3.20
CA HIS A 97 11.43 -10.10 2.16
C HIS A 97 12.87 -10.57 2.34
N GLU A 98 13.80 -9.70 2.73
CA GLU A 98 15.19 -10.07 2.96
C GLU A 98 15.35 -11.13 4.05
N THR A 99 14.58 -11.03 5.12
CA THR A 99 14.63 -11.94 6.27
C THR A 99 13.76 -13.20 6.11
N THR A 100 12.92 -13.27 5.08
CA THR A 100 12.08 -14.44 4.82
C THR A 100 12.95 -15.68 4.61
N ARG A 101 12.76 -16.70 5.46
CA ARG A 101 13.51 -17.96 5.38
C ARG A 101 13.03 -18.81 4.22
N ILE A 102 13.98 -19.44 3.54
CA ILE A 102 13.74 -20.49 2.57
C ILE A 102 13.80 -21.81 3.32
N PRO A 103 12.72 -22.63 3.32
CA PRO A 103 12.75 -23.93 3.96
C PRO A 103 13.88 -24.82 3.38
N GLU A 104 14.64 -25.50 4.22
CA GLU A 104 15.71 -26.41 3.78
C GLU A 104 15.16 -27.57 2.92
N SER A 105 13.90 -27.95 3.16
CA SER A 105 13.19 -28.99 2.42
C SER A 105 12.61 -28.52 1.08
N LEU A 106 12.80 -27.24 0.71
CA LEU A 106 12.27 -26.71 -0.54
C LEU A 106 12.95 -27.36 -1.74
N ASP A 107 12.17 -28.03 -2.58
CA ASP A 107 12.63 -28.45 -3.90
C ASP A 107 12.40 -27.33 -4.91
N TYR A 108 13.47 -26.81 -5.48
CA TYR A 108 13.40 -25.74 -6.47
C TYR A 108 12.79 -26.20 -7.80
N GLU A 109 12.66 -27.51 -8.05
CA GLU A 109 11.94 -28.03 -9.21
C GLU A 109 10.41 -27.80 -9.10
N ASP A 110 9.88 -27.74 -7.89
CA ASP A 110 8.46 -27.47 -7.64
C ASP A 110 8.09 -26.01 -7.85
N VAL A 111 9.08 -25.12 -7.90
CA VAL A 111 8.85 -23.67 -8.11
C VAL A 111 8.63 -23.40 -9.60
N ARG A 112 7.36 -23.31 -9.99
CA ARG A 112 6.99 -23.08 -11.40
C ARG A 112 7.50 -21.74 -11.90
N GLY A 113 8.07 -21.74 -13.12
CA GLY A 113 8.52 -20.53 -13.81
C GLY A 113 9.99 -20.15 -13.57
N LEU A 114 10.70 -20.85 -12.68
CA LEU A 114 12.16 -20.69 -12.60
C LEU A 114 12.85 -21.30 -13.81
N SER A 115 13.85 -20.59 -14.36
CA SER A 115 14.72 -21.14 -15.39
C SER A 115 15.62 -22.25 -14.83
N PHE A 116 16.09 -23.15 -15.70
CA PHE A 116 17.02 -24.20 -15.31
C PHE A 116 18.28 -23.66 -14.63
N GLU A 117 18.85 -22.58 -15.17
CA GLU A 117 20.04 -21.92 -14.62
C GLU A 117 19.81 -21.39 -13.19
N VAL A 118 18.67 -20.72 -12.96
CA VAL A 118 18.33 -20.19 -11.65
C VAL A 118 18.14 -21.32 -10.63
N ARG A 119 17.43 -22.40 -11.01
CA ARG A 119 17.25 -23.57 -10.12
C ARG A 119 18.60 -24.19 -9.75
N GLN A 120 19.50 -24.36 -10.71
CA GLN A 120 20.82 -24.90 -10.45
C GLN A 120 21.62 -24.03 -9.47
N LYS A 121 21.64 -22.70 -9.69
CA LYS A 121 22.34 -21.77 -8.80
C LYS A 121 21.78 -21.78 -7.37
N LEU A 122 20.46 -21.80 -7.22
CA LEU A 122 19.81 -21.89 -5.91
C LEU A 122 20.11 -23.22 -5.20
N ARG A 123 20.18 -24.31 -5.95
CA ARG A 123 20.50 -25.64 -5.43
C ARG A 123 21.98 -25.72 -4.98
N ASP A 124 22.87 -25.14 -5.76
CA ASP A 124 24.31 -25.17 -5.49
C ASP A 124 24.68 -24.30 -4.28
N GLN A 125 24.07 -23.10 -4.17
CA GLN A 125 24.39 -22.16 -3.10
C GLN A 125 23.53 -22.29 -1.85
N ARG A 126 22.38 -22.94 -1.94
CA ARG A 126 21.45 -23.18 -0.83
C ARG A 126 21.24 -21.97 0.09
N PRO A 127 20.72 -20.85 -0.43
CA PRO A 127 20.49 -19.67 0.38
C PRO A 127 19.46 -19.95 1.47
N GLU A 128 19.71 -19.47 2.69
CA GLU A 128 18.82 -19.63 3.84
C GLU A 128 17.67 -18.63 3.84
N THR A 129 17.87 -17.48 3.19
CA THR A 129 16.89 -16.39 3.11
C THR A 129 16.71 -15.88 1.69
N ILE A 130 15.56 -15.24 1.46
CA ILE A 130 15.28 -14.56 0.18
C ILE A 130 16.31 -13.47 -0.11
N GLY A 131 16.79 -12.76 0.91
CA GLY A 131 17.86 -11.76 0.75
C GLY A 131 19.17 -12.37 0.24
N GLN A 132 19.56 -13.54 0.75
CA GLN A 132 20.72 -14.26 0.24
C GLN A 132 20.49 -14.73 -1.21
N ALA A 133 19.31 -15.26 -1.51
CA ALA A 133 18.95 -15.71 -2.86
C ALA A 133 19.02 -14.55 -3.88
N SER A 134 18.59 -13.36 -3.50
CA SER A 134 18.56 -12.17 -4.37
C SER A 134 19.97 -11.68 -4.75
N ARG A 135 20.98 -11.98 -3.94
CA ARG A 135 22.38 -11.60 -4.17
C ARG A 135 23.15 -12.60 -5.04
N ILE A 136 22.55 -13.73 -5.36
CA ILE A 136 23.15 -14.72 -6.25
C ILE A 136 23.15 -14.19 -7.68
N SER A 137 24.33 -14.13 -8.32
CA SER A 137 24.48 -13.67 -9.71
C SER A 137 23.61 -14.50 -10.66
N GLY A 138 22.73 -13.85 -11.41
CA GLY A 138 21.80 -14.48 -12.36
C GLY A 138 20.44 -14.86 -11.77
N VAL A 139 20.22 -14.69 -10.46
CA VAL A 139 18.88 -14.74 -9.89
C VAL A 139 18.19 -13.39 -10.10
N THR A 140 17.10 -13.39 -10.84
CA THR A 140 16.39 -12.17 -11.22
C THR A 140 15.34 -11.79 -10.18
N PRO A 141 14.89 -10.51 -10.12
CA PRO A 141 13.76 -10.12 -9.27
C PRO A 141 12.47 -10.92 -9.53
N ALA A 142 12.24 -11.32 -10.78
CA ALA A 142 11.11 -12.19 -11.13
C ALA A 142 11.24 -13.58 -10.47
N ALA A 143 12.43 -14.16 -10.45
CA ALA A 143 12.70 -15.43 -9.78
C ALA A 143 12.45 -15.32 -8.27
N ILE A 144 12.87 -14.24 -7.64
CA ILE A 144 12.61 -13.96 -6.22
C ILE A 144 11.10 -13.87 -5.94
N SER A 145 10.33 -13.20 -6.80
CA SER A 145 8.88 -13.13 -6.68
C SER A 145 8.22 -14.51 -6.74
N LEU A 146 8.69 -15.39 -7.65
CA LEU A 146 8.19 -16.76 -7.76
C LEU A 146 8.50 -17.59 -6.50
N LEU A 147 9.71 -17.46 -5.95
CA LEU A 147 10.10 -18.09 -4.68
C LEU A 147 9.20 -17.65 -3.53
N LEU A 148 8.97 -16.34 -3.38
CA LEU A 148 8.11 -15.79 -2.34
C LEU A 148 6.67 -16.32 -2.43
N VAL A 149 6.10 -16.38 -3.64
CA VAL A 149 4.75 -16.93 -3.86
C VAL A 149 4.70 -18.41 -3.47
N HIS A 150 5.72 -19.17 -3.84
CA HIS A 150 5.78 -20.60 -3.54
C HIS A 150 5.93 -20.86 -2.04
N ILE A 151 6.82 -20.15 -1.34
CA ILE A 151 7.02 -20.25 0.10
C ILE A 151 5.74 -19.89 0.87
N LYS A 152 5.02 -18.84 0.44
CA LYS A 152 3.71 -18.48 1.03
C LYS A 152 2.69 -19.59 0.90
N ARG A 153 2.64 -20.28 -0.25
CA ARG A 153 1.73 -21.43 -0.45
C ARG A 153 2.06 -22.57 0.49
N LEU A 154 3.33 -22.91 0.66
CA LEU A 154 3.76 -23.95 1.60
C LEU A 154 3.37 -23.61 3.04
N GLY A 155 3.53 -22.36 3.47
CA GLY A 155 3.16 -21.88 4.80
C GLY A 155 1.65 -21.96 5.07
N ASN A 156 0.80 -21.67 4.07
CA ASN A 156 -0.66 -21.77 4.20
C ASN A 156 -1.14 -23.23 4.27
N VAL A 157 -0.54 -24.15 3.53
CA VAL A 157 -0.87 -25.58 3.58
C VAL A 157 -0.51 -26.18 4.94
N GLY A 158 0.58 -25.70 5.57
CA GLY A 158 0.98 -26.15 6.93
C GLY A 158 0.07 -25.66 8.05
N SER A 159 -0.69 -24.56 7.85
CA SER A 159 -1.63 -24.04 8.86
C SER A 159 -3.01 -24.70 8.80
N GLU A 160 -3.46 -25.16 7.65
CA GLU A 160 -4.74 -25.89 7.53
C GLU A 160 -4.68 -27.32 8.07
N GLY A 161 -3.50 -27.96 8.05
CA GLY A 161 -3.30 -29.30 8.61
C GLY A 161 -3.27 -29.38 10.15
N ARG A 162 -3.21 -28.24 10.84
CA ARG A 162 -3.15 -28.18 12.32
C ARG A 162 -4.50 -27.97 13.00
N LEU A 163 -5.56 -27.73 12.27
CA LEU A 163 -6.93 -27.52 12.78
C LEU A 163 -7.81 -28.77 12.67
N ALA A 164 -7.27 -29.91 12.20
CA ALA A 164 -8.00 -31.17 12.02
C ALA A 164 -7.42 -32.33 12.86
N ALA A 165 -6.87 -32.02 14.03
CA ALA A 165 -6.45 -33.05 14.98
C ALA A 165 -6.97 -32.74 16.40
#